data_70f2e0e69a665e6fc0e6ad3c125ee35b
#
_entry.id   70f2e0e69a665e6fc0e6ad3c125ee35b
#
_cell.length_a   1.000
_cell.length_b   1.000
_cell.length_c   1.000
_cell.angle_alpha   90.00
_cell.angle_beta   90.00
_cell.angle_gamma   90.00
#
_symmetry.space_group_name_H-M   'P 1'
#
loop_
_entity.id
_entity.type
_entity.pdbx_description
1 polymer ?
#
loop_
_entity_poly.entity_id
_entity_poly.type
_entity_poly.pdbx_seq_one_letter_code
_entity_poly.pdbx_strand_id
1 'polypeptide(L)'
;MNSNMEKPYVVGIDIGGTNTVFGIVDARGTIIASSSIKTGAYEDVNDYVDEVCKNLLPLIIANGGVDKIKGIGIGAPNGNYYSGTIEFAPNLPWKGVIPLAAMFEERLGIPTALTNDANAAGIGEMTYGAARGMKDFIMITLGTGVGSGIVINGQMVYGHDGFAGELGHTIIRRENGRLCGCGRHGCLETYCSATGVARSAREFLTKSTEPSLLRDIPAENITSKDVYDAAVKGDKIAQDIFEFTGTILGEALADFIAFSSPEAIVLFGGLAKAGDYIFKPIQKAIDDNVLNIYKGKTKLLASELKESDAAVLGASALGWELRDTK
;
A
#
# COMPACT_ATOMS: atom_id res chain seq x y z
N MET A 1 31.15 20.37 23.98
CA MET A 1 31.20 20.13 22.51
C MET A 1 30.16 19.08 22.18
N ASN A 2 28.95 19.51 21.85
CA ASN A 2 27.92 18.59 21.36
C ASN A 2 28.28 18.25 19.92
N SER A 3 28.95 17.10 19.70
CA SER A 3 28.98 16.51 18.38
C SER A 3 27.53 16.13 18.07
N ASN A 4 26.88 16.83 17.15
CA ASN A 4 25.70 16.32 16.48
C ASN A 4 26.14 15.00 15.85
N MET A 5 25.88 13.88 16.53
CA MET A 5 26.13 12.57 15.94
C MET A 5 25.16 12.45 14.78
N GLU A 6 25.69 12.42 13.57
CA GLU A 6 24.91 12.25 12.36
C GLU A 6 24.24 10.87 12.42
N LYS A 7 22.91 10.87 12.35
CA LYS A 7 22.09 9.64 12.30
C LYS A 7 21.74 9.34 10.83
N PRO A 8 22.63 8.70 10.07
CA PRO A 8 22.48 8.56 8.62
C PRO A 8 21.47 7.50 8.18
N TYR A 9 20.89 6.76 9.13
CA TYR A 9 20.03 5.64 8.83
C TYR A 9 18.70 5.70 9.56
N VAL A 10 17.72 5.05 8.96
CA VAL A 10 16.43 4.70 9.56
C VAL A 10 16.19 3.20 9.39
N VAL A 11 15.29 2.65 10.19
CA VAL A 11 14.79 1.29 10.01
C VAL A 11 13.38 1.34 9.45
N GLY A 12 13.10 0.52 8.45
CA GLY A 12 11.75 0.25 7.97
C GLY A 12 11.35 -1.17 8.35
N ILE A 13 10.14 -1.32 8.89
CA ILE A 13 9.50 -2.61 9.19
C ILE A 13 8.15 -2.65 8.50
N ASP A 14 7.96 -3.59 7.58
CA ASP A 14 6.67 -3.84 6.93
C ASP A 14 6.08 -5.15 7.46
N ILE A 15 4.89 -5.06 8.04
CA ILE A 15 4.21 -6.17 8.69
C ILE A 15 3.06 -6.65 7.82
N GLY A 16 3.27 -7.73 7.08
CA GLY A 16 2.19 -8.43 6.39
C GLY A 16 1.64 -9.59 7.22
N GLY A 17 0.47 -10.10 6.84
CA GLY A 17 -0.15 -11.25 7.52
C GLY A 17 0.67 -12.54 7.46
N THR A 18 1.52 -12.70 6.45
CA THR A 18 2.37 -13.91 6.29
C THR A 18 3.81 -13.67 6.68
N ASN A 19 4.40 -12.58 6.23
CA ASN A 19 5.80 -12.25 6.46
C ASN A 19 5.91 -10.81 6.98
N THR A 20 6.93 -10.59 7.80
CA THR A 20 7.44 -9.27 8.17
C THR A 20 8.81 -9.10 7.53
N VAL A 21 8.99 -8.00 6.81
CA VAL A 21 10.28 -7.62 6.21
C VAL A 21 10.78 -6.37 6.90
N PHE A 22 12.06 -6.30 7.19
CA PHE A 22 12.66 -5.13 7.83
C PHE A 22 14.06 -4.87 7.30
N GLY A 23 14.51 -3.62 7.36
CA GLY A 23 15.82 -3.25 6.88
C GLY A 23 16.27 -1.87 7.32
N ILE A 24 17.57 -1.65 7.18
CA ILE A 24 18.26 -0.37 7.42
C ILE A 24 18.37 0.37 6.10
N VAL A 25 17.95 1.62 6.07
CA VAL A 25 17.86 2.45 4.87
C VAL A 25 18.59 3.77 5.08
N ASP A 26 19.39 4.19 4.08
CA ASP A 26 20.03 5.50 4.07
C ASP A 26 19.10 6.61 3.56
N ALA A 27 19.54 7.87 3.63
CA ALA A 27 18.77 9.03 3.21
C ALA A 27 18.47 9.07 1.69
N ARG A 28 19.12 8.24 0.87
CA ARG A 28 18.88 8.12 -0.58
C ARG A 28 17.90 7.02 -0.91
N GLY A 29 17.43 6.25 0.10
CA GLY A 29 16.58 5.08 -0.11
C GLY A 29 17.37 3.82 -0.48
N THR A 30 18.67 3.77 -0.15
CA THR A 30 19.45 2.55 -0.34
C THR A 30 19.23 1.62 0.85
N ILE A 31 18.77 0.40 0.61
CA ILE A 31 18.68 -0.62 1.64
C ILE A 31 20.08 -1.16 1.90
N ILE A 32 20.63 -0.86 3.08
CA ILE A 32 21.99 -1.25 3.49
C ILE A 32 22.02 -2.70 3.95
N ALA A 33 20.99 -3.11 4.68
CA ALA A 33 20.82 -4.47 5.17
C ALA A 33 19.33 -4.76 5.36
N SER A 34 18.92 -6.01 5.13
CA SER A 34 17.53 -6.41 5.33
C SER A 34 17.43 -7.86 5.78
N SER A 35 16.32 -8.20 6.42
CA SER A 35 15.96 -9.56 6.81
C SER A 35 14.44 -9.70 6.86
N SER A 36 13.97 -10.92 7.09
CA SER A 36 12.54 -11.18 7.21
C SER A 36 12.27 -12.34 8.15
N ILE A 37 11.06 -12.33 8.75
CA ILE A 37 10.53 -13.44 9.54
C ILE A 37 9.12 -13.79 9.11
N LYS A 38 8.62 -14.93 9.55
CA LYS A 38 7.22 -15.34 9.35
C LYS A 38 6.33 -14.70 10.42
N THR A 39 5.46 -13.76 10.06
CA THR A 39 4.53 -13.11 11.00
C THR A 39 3.62 -14.12 11.70
N GLY A 40 3.02 -15.01 10.93
CA GLY A 40 2.05 -16.00 11.44
C GLY A 40 2.65 -17.11 12.30
N ALA A 41 3.98 -17.15 12.52
CA ALA A 41 4.62 -18.14 13.38
C ALA A 41 4.52 -17.81 14.88
N TYR A 42 4.05 -16.61 15.23
CA TYR A 42 4.03 -16.12 16.62
C TYR A 42 2.60 -15.77 17.03
N GLU A 43 2.05 -16.54 17.96
CA GLU A 43 0.71 -16.29 18.55
C GLU A 43 0.76 -15.15 19.59
N ASP A 44 1.87 -15.02 20.33
CA ASP A 44 2.11 -13.90 21.25
C ASP A 44 2.87 -12.79 20.55
N VAL A 45 2.37 -11.56 20.68
CA VAL A 45 2.98 -10.39 20.09
C VAL A 45 4.34 -10.03 20.71
N ASN A 46 4.56 -10.37 22.00
CA ASN A 46 5.86 -10.13 22.64
C ASN A 46 6.94 -11.03 22.03
N ASP A 47 6.63 -12.33 21.85
CA ASP A 47 7.53 -13.27 21.19
C ASP A 47 7.86 -12.82 19.77
N TYR A 48 6.86 -12.29 19.06
CA TYR A 48 7.06 -11.73 17.72
C TYR A 48 8.01 -10.52 17.74
N VAL A 49 7.77 -9.54 18.62
CA VAL A 49 8.61 -8.33 18.70
C VAL A 49 10.03 -8.71 19.12
N ASP A 50 10.18 -9.64 20.06
CA ASP A 50 11.48 -10.14 20.51
C ASP A 50 12.24 -10.81 19.36
N GLU A 51 11.60 -11.61 18.52
CA GLU A 51 12.24 -12.24 17.38
C GLU A 51 12.62 -11.22 16.29
N VAL A 52 11.77 -10.22 16.00
CA VAL A 52 12.16 -9.12 15.09
C VAL A 52 13.39 -8.40 15.65
N CYS A 53 13.37 -8.00 16.92
CA CYS A 53 14.49 -7.31 17.56
C CYS A 53 15.77 -8.12 17.54
N LYS A 54 15.69 -9.41 17.82
CA LYS A 54 16.81 -10.36 17.78
C LYS A 54 17.47 -10.46 16.39
N ASN A 55 16.68 -10.37 15.33
CA ASN A 55 17.18 -10.39 13.96
C ASN A 55 17.64 -9.00 13.47
N LEU A 56 17.02 -7.93 13.95
CA LEU A 56 17.31 -6.55 13.56
C LEU A 56 18.57 -6.00 14.26
N LEU A 57 18.73 -6.29 15.55
CA LEU A 57 19.83 -5.74 16.36
C LEU A 57 21.23 -6.06 15.81
N PRO A 58 21.55 -7.29 15.33
CA PRO A 58 22.84 -7.57 14.67
C PRO A 58 23.07 -6.71 13.43
N LEU A 59 22.01 -6.41 12.64
CA LEU A 59 22.13 -5.54 11.48
C LEU A 59 22.47 -4.11 11.90
N ILE A 60 21.81 -3.60 12.95
CA ILE A 60 22.08 -2.27 13.52
C ILE A 60 23.52 -2.19 14.03
N ILE A 61 23.99 -3.17 14.80
CA ILE A 61 25.35 -3.22 15.35
C ILE A 61 26.39 -3.21 14.22
N ALA A 62 26.20 -4.02 13.19
CA ALA A 62 27.11 -4.09 12.04
C ALA A 62 27.19 -2.77 11.25
N ASN A 63 26.20 -1.88 11.39
CA ASN A 63 26.12 -0.58 10.71
C ASN A 63 26.37 0.61 11.66
N GLY A 64 27.06 0.40 12.78
CA GLY A 64 27.55 1.45 13.67
C GLY A 64 26.73 1.67 14.94
N GLY A 65 25.76 0.80 15.22
CA GLY A 65 25.00 0.78 16.47
C GLY A 65 23.75 1.66 16.46
N VAL A 66 23.03 1.62 17.57
CA VAL A 66 21.74 2.31 17.77
C VAL A 66 21.87 3.82 17.56
N ASP A 67 22.99 4.42 17.97
CA ASP A 67 23.24 5.85 17.84
C ASP A 67 23.30 6.35 16.38
N LYS A 68 23.41 5.44 15.40
CA LYS A 68 23.38 5.76 13.97
C LYS A 68 21.97 5.71 13.37
N ILE A 69 21.00 5.21 14.11
CA ILE A 69 19.61 5.11 13.66
C ILE A 69 18.82 6.31 14.16
N LYS A 70 18.20 7.04 13.24
CA LYS A 70 17.35 8.18 13.56
C LYS A 70 16.00 7.76 14.15
N GLY A 71 15.40 6.72 13.55
CA GLY A 71 14.10 6.22 13.96
C GLY A 71 13.72 4.94 13.25
N ILE A 72 12.65 4.32 13.75
CA ILE A 72 12.00 3.16 13.17
C ILE A 72 10.65 3.60 12.63
N GLY A 73 10.37 3.30 11.37
CA GLY A 73 9.03 3.41 10.80
C GLY A 73 8.44 2.02 10.59
N ILE A 74 7.17 1.85 10.93
CA ILE A 74 6.42 0.60 10.79
C ILE A 74 5.22 0.82 9.89
N GLY A 75 5.10 0.02 8.84
CA GLY A 75 3.88 -0.14 8.04
C GLY A 75 3.17 -1.43 8.48
N ALA A 76 1.89 -1.35 8.84
CA ALA A 76 1.15 -2.51 9.32
C ALA A 76 -0.35 -2.42 8.98
N PRO A 77 -1.05 -3.57 8.79
CA PRO A 77 -2.50 -3.55 8.63
C PRO A 77 -3.18 -2.87 9.82
N ASN A 78 -4.14 -2.00 9.54
CA ASN A 78 -4.87 -1.22 10.55
C ASN A 78 -3.95 -0.44 11.53
N GLY A 79 -2.80 0.00 11.05
CA GLY A 79 -1.86 0.81 11.83
C GLY A 79 -2.39 2.22 12.05
N ASN A 80 -2.45 2.65 13.31
CA ASN A 80 -2.87 4.00 13.72
C ASN A 80 -1.65 4.85 14.07
N TYR A 81 -1.48 5.93 13.34
CA TYR A 81 -0.31 6.82 13.49
C TYR A 81 -0.28 7.54 14.84
N TYR A 82 -1.43 7.99 15.34
CA TYR A 82 -1.48 8.81 16.56
C TYR A 82 -1.20 8.02 17.83
N SER A 83 -1.71 6.79 17.89
CA SER A 83 -1.54 5.91 19.06
C SER A 83 -0.32 5.00 18.96
N GLY A 84 0.26 4.83 17.76
CA GLY A 84 1.33 3.86 17.52
C GLY A 84 0.86 2.41 17.66
N THR A 85 -0.46 2.16 17.45
CA THR A 85 -1.09 0.85 17.67
C THR A 85 -1.51 0.18 16.37
N ILE A 86 -1.60 -1.14 16.40
CA ILE A 86 -2.39 -1.90 15.42
C ILE A 86 -3.75 -2.15 16.05
N GLU A 87 -4.85 -1.87 15.31
CA GLU A 87 -6.20 -1.96 15.86
C GLU A 87 -7.06 -2.96 15.07
N PHE A 88 -7.41 -4.06 15.73
CA PHE A 88 -8.33 -5.08 15.21
C PHE A 88 -7.98 -5.59 13.79
N ALA A 89 -6.70 -5.73 13.47
CA ALA A 89 -6.25 -6.22 12.16
C ALA A 89 -6.72 -7.66 11.90
N PRO A 90 -7.52 -7.90 10.84
CA PRO A 90 -8.10 -9.23 10.61
C PRO A 90 -7.05 -10.25 10.16
N ASN A 91 -5.99 -9.79 9.51
CA ASN A 91 -4.97 -10.62 8.88
C ASN A 91 -3.78 -10.95 9.80
N LEU A 92 -3.80 -10.46 11.04
CA LEU A 92 -2.76 -10.72 12.02
C LEU A 92 -3.26 -11.70 13.10
N PRO A 93 -2.38 -12.51 13.69
CA PRO A 93 -2.76 -13.45 14.73
C PRO A 93 -3.22 -12.74 16.01
N TRP A 94 -2.68 -11.58 16.30
CA TRP A 94 -2.97 -10.79 17.50
C TRP A 94 -4.30 -10.03 17.35
N LYS A 95 -5.07 -9.98 18.43
CA LYS A 95 -6.40 -9.34 18.42
C LYS A 95 -6.45 -8.15 19.35
N GLY A 96 -7.39 -7.24 19.09
CA GLY A 96 -7.59 -6.03 19.89
C GLY A 96 -6.67 -4.88 19.48
N VAL A 97 -6.27 -4.08 20.45
CA VAL A 97 -5.40 -2.90 20.26
C VAL A 97 -4.01 -3.22 20.81
N ILE A 98 -3.03 -3.20 19.91
CA ILE A 98 -1.64 -3.61 20.18
C ILE A 98 -0.74 -2.38 20.12
N PRO A 99 -0.07 -1.94 21.23
CA PRO A 99 0.78 -0.76 21.25
C PRO A 99 2.17 -1.04 20.63
N LEU A 100 2.19 -1.43 19.38
CA LEU A 100 3.35 -2.05 18.75
C LEU A 100 4.55 -1.09 18.64
N ALA A 101 4.32 0.20 18.34
CA ALA A 101 5.41 1.18 18.29
C ALA A 101 6.12 1.30 19.63
N ALA A 102 5.37 1.39 20.73
CA ALA A 102 5.94 1.44 22.08
C ALA A 102 6.70 0.16 22.44
N MET A 103 6.22 -1.00 22.01
CA MET A 103 6.90 -2.29 22.25
C MET A 103 8.28 -2.35 21.58
N PHE A 104 8.44 -1.84 20.36
CA PHE A 104 9.74 -1.74 19.69
C PHE A 104 10.64 -0.68 20.33
N GLU A 105 10.08 0.49 20.67
CA GLU A 105 10.83 1.58 21.31
C GLU A 105 11.39 1.14 22.67
N GLU A 106 10.61 0.41 23.49
CA GLU A 106 11.06 -0.14 24.77
C GLU A 106 12.24 -1.10 24.63
N ARG A 107 12.24 -1.95 23.60
CA ARG A 107 13.28 -2.97 23.40
C ARG A 107 14.57 -2.43 22.77
N LEU A 108 14.45 -1.46 21.88
CA LEU A 108 15.57 -0.98 21.08
C LEU A 108 16.09 0.40 21.51
N GLY A 109 15.29 1.17 22.29
CA GLY A 109 15.63 2.55 22.66
C GLY A 109 15.69 3.52 21.47
N ILE A 110 15.00 3.18 20.36
CA ILE A 110 14.96 3.98 19.15
C ILE A 110 13.54 4.54 18.98
N PRO A 111 13.36 5.86 18.74
CA PRO A 111 12.04 6.43 18.46
C PRO A 111 11.33 5.69 17.34
N THR A 112 10.07 5.30 17.55
CA THR A 112 9.32 4.46 16.63
C THR A 112 7.98 5.08 16.29
N ALA A 113 7.65 5.16 14.99
CA ALA A 113 6.34 5.54 14.49
C ALA A 113 5.72 4.39 13.69
N LEU A 114 4.40 4.33 13.70
CA LEU A 114 3.64 3.30 13.01
C LEU A 114 2.49 3.93 12.22
N THR A 115 2.20 3.39 11.05
CA THR A 115 1.02 3.75 10.24
C THR A 115 0.52 2.53 9.47
N ASN A 116 -0.56 2.68 8.71
CA ASN A 116 -0.98 1.59 7.84
C ASN A 116 -0.02 1.43 6.64
N ASP A 117 -0.07 0.27 6.00
CA ASP A 117 0.80 -0.11 4.88
C ASP A 117 0.64 0.82 3.65
N ALA A 118 -0.58 1.24 3.34
CA ALA A 118 -0.83 2.13 2.21
C ALA A 118 -0.34 3.58 2.47
N ASN A 119 -0.49 4.09 3.70
CA ASN A 119 0.10 5.36 4.11
C ASN A 119 1.64 5.29 4.06
N ALA A 120 2.23 4.20 4.57
CA ALA A 120 3.67 3.98 4.49
C ALA A 120 4.14 3.99 3.02
N ALA A 121 3.43 3.31 2.11
CA ALA A 121 3.72 3.34 0.68
C ALA A 121 3.64 4.77 0.11
N GLY A 122 2.64 5.56 0.51
CA GLY A 122 2.51 6.96 0.12
C GLY A 122 3.68 7.84 0.57
N ILE A 123 4.11 7.70 1.83
CA ILE A 123 5.29 8.41 2.37
C ILE A 123 6.55 7.95 1.61
N GLY A 124 6.66 6.67 1.29
CA GLY A 124 7.75 6.12 0.48
C GLY A 124 7.84 6.73 -0.91
N GLU A 125 6.70 6.87 -1.60
CA GLU A 125 6.64 7.53 -2.93
C GLU A 125 7.00 9.02 -2.86
N MET A 126 6.59 9.70 -1.81
CA MET A 126 6.95 11.10 -1.58
C MET A 126 8.45 11.27 -1.32
N THR A 127 9.06 10.33 -0.63
CA THR A 127 10.46 10.40 -0.20
C THR A 127 11.42 9.89 -1.29
N TYR A 128 11.11 8.75 -1.93
CA TYR A 128 12.04 8.03 -2.79
C TYR A 128 11.51 7.74 -4.20
N GLY A 129 10.20 7.88 -4.45
CA GLY A 129 9.54 7.39 -5.66
C GLY A 129 8.96 8.47 -6.57
N ALA A 130 7.89 8.11 -7.28
CA ALA A 130 7.25 8.90 -8.33
C ALA A 130 6.65 10.24 -7.85
N ALA A 131 6.30 10.34 -6.55
CA ALA A 131 5.73 11.56 -5.97
C ALA A 131 6.80 12.48 -5.32
N ARG A 132 8.09 12.21 -5.53
CA ARG A 132 9.16 13.02 -4.95
C ARG A 132 9.08 14.48 -5.41
N GLY A 133 8.99 15.38 -4.42
CA GLY A 133 8.83 16.81 -4.65
C GLY A 133 7.38 17.29 -4.82
N MET A 134 6.42 16.39 -4.92
CA MET A 134 4.99 16.72 -4.92
C MET A 134 4.49 16.98 -3.49
N LYS A 135 3.50 17.84 -3.36
CA LYS A 135 2.88 18.18 -2.09
C LYS A 135 1.45 17.66 -1.96
N ASP A 136 0.79 17.43 -3.09
CA ASP A 136 -0.62 17.06 -3.13
C ASP A 136 -0.78 15.88 -4.09
N PHE A 137 -0.92 14.68 -3.56
CA PHE A 137 -1.12 13.48 -4.38
C PHE A 137 -1.89 12.39 -3.61
N ILE A 138 -2.43 11.45 -4.36
CA ILE A 138 -3.07 10.25 -3.81
C ILE A 138 -2.27 9.03 -4.23
N MET A 139 -1.91 8.19 -3.26
CA MET A 139 -1.37 6.86 -3.47
C MET A 139 -2.52 5.85 -3.49
N ILE A 140 -2.56 4.97 -4.48
CA ILE A 140 -3.49 3.84 -4.57
C ILE A 140 -2.69 2.55 -4.70
N THR A 141 -2.85 1.65 -3.74
CA THR A 141 -2.25 0.32 -3.79
C THR A 141 -3.26 -0.68 -4.35
N LEU A 142 -2.87 -1.40 -5.40
CA LEU A 142 -3.68 -2.38 -6.12
C LEU A 142 -3.10 -3.78 -5.93
N GLY A 143 -3.33 -4.34 -4.75
CA GLY A 143 -2.91 -5.67 -4.32
C GLY A 143 -4.09 -6.63 -4.14
N THR A 144 -4.04 -7.48 -3.12
CA THR A 144 -5.17 -8.35 -2.71
C THR A 144 -6.43 -7.53 -2.44
N GLY A 145 -6.26 -6.35 -1.81
CA GLY A 145 -7.26 -5.30 -1.63
C GLY A 145 -6.89 -4.02 -2.39
N VAL A 146 -7.60 -2.93 -2.08
CA VAL A 146 -7.30 -1.57 -2.52
C VAL A 146 -7.04 -0.70 -1.30
N GLY A 147 -5.78 -0.34 -1.11
CA GLY A 147 -5.38 0.63 -0.09
C GLY A 147 -5.12 2.01 -0.69
N SER A 148 -5.04 3.01 0.16
CA SER A 148 -4.74 4.37 -0.28
C SER A 148 -4.09 5.22 0.81
N GLY A 149 -3.30 6.21 0.38
CA GLY A 149 -2.76 7.26 1.21
C GLY A 149 -2.98 8.61 0.53
N ILE A 150 -3.41 9.60 1.28
CA ILE A 150 -3.68 10.95 0.77
C ILE A 150 -2.65 11.90 1.37
N VAL A 151 -1.93 12.62 0.52
CA VAL A 151 -0.98 13.66 0.92
C VAL A 151 -1.51 15.02 0.49
N ILE A 152 -1.55 15.97 1.43
CA ILE A 152 -1.97 17.35 1.21
C ILE A 152 -0.94 18.29 1.86
N ASN A 153 -0.47 19.27 1.11
CA ASN A 153 0.59 20.19 1.54
C ASN A 153 1.88 19.48 2.03
N GLY A 154 2.21 18.34 1.45
CA GLY A 154 3.37 17.52 1.82
C GLY A 154 3.22 16.76 3.14
N GLN A 155 1.99 16.61 3.63
CA GLN A 155 1.69 15.88 4.87
C GLN A 155 0.67 14.78 4.61
N MET A 156 0.91 13.60 5.17
CA MET A 156 -0.04 12.49 5.14
C MET A 156 -1.31 12.87 5.90
N VAL A 157 -2.46 12.62 5.30
CA VAL A 157 -3.78 12.83 5.92
C VAL A 157 -4.15 11.62 6.75
N TYR A 158 -4.01 11.73 8.06
CA TYR A 158 -4.41 10.66 8.99
C TYR A 158 -5.86 10.80 9.48
N GLY A 159 -6.47 11.99 9.33
CA GLY A 159 -7.80 12.29 9.86
C GLY A 159 -7.78 12.53 11.37
N HIS A 160 -8.97 12.58 11.98
CA HIS A 160 -9.12 12.87 13.40
C HIS A 160 -8.67 11.69 14.29
N ASP A 161 -8.92 10.48 13.83
CA ASP A 161 -8.73 9.24 14.60
C ASP A 161 -7.61 8.32 14.05
N GLY A 162 -6.92 8.75 12.99
CA GLY A 162 -5.80 8.00 12.39
C GLY A 162 -6.19 7.08 11.23
N PHE A 163 -7.46 7.03 10.82
CA PHE A 163 -7.97 6.09 9.80
C PHE A 163 -8.49 6.76 8.52
N ALA A 164 -8.08 8.00 8.22
CA ALA A 164 -8.44 8.61 6.95
C ALA A 164 -7.77 7.89 5.78
N GLY A 165 -8.40 7.97 4.62
CA GLY A 165 -7.82 7.42 3.39
C GLY A 165 -8.27 6.02 3.03
N GLU A 166 -9.33 5.48 3.62
CA GLU A 166 -9.92 4.17 3.28
C GLU A 166 -10.71 4.21 1.94
N LEU A 167 -10.05 4.70 0.87
CA LEU A 167 -10.70 4.92 -0.43
C LEU A 167 -11.13 3.63 -1.12
N GLY A 168 -10.45 2.51 -0.87
CA GLY A 168 -10.85 1.20 -1.35
C GLY A 168 -12.22 0.74 -0.84
N HIS A 169 -12.68 1.33 0.25
CA HIS A 169 -13.98 1.04 0.84
C HIS A 169 -15.07 2.08 0.52
N THR A 170 -14.81 3.03 -0.38
CA THR A 170 -15.88 3.87 -0.94
C THR A 170 -16.87 3.02 -1.73
N ILE A 171 -18.17 3.26 -1.53
CA ILE A 171 -19.21 2.50 -2.19
C ILE A 171 -19.47 3.09 -3.57
N ILE A 172 -19.00 2.40 -4.60
CA ILE A 172 -19.13 2.82 -6.01
C ILE A 172 -20.31 2.14 -6.73
N ARG A 173 -20.86 1.09 -6.15
CA ARG A 173 -22.08 0.41 -6.63
C ARG A 173 -23.04 0.21 -5.47
N ARG A 174 -24.01 1.13 -5.32
CA ARG A 174 -24.96 1.14 -4.20
C ARG A 174 -26.03 0.06 -4.35
N GLU A 175 -26.42 -0.24 -5.59
CA GLU A 175 -27.40 -1.27 -5.93
C GLU A 175 -26.68 -2.50 -6.50
N ASN A 176 -27.08 -3.68 -6.07
CA ASN A 176 -26.52 -4.95 -6.51
C ASN A 176 -24.99 -5.02 -6.43
N GLY A 177 -24.38 -4.26 -5.50
CA GLY A 177 -22.94 -4.23 -5.28
C GLY A 177 -22.41 -5.54 -4.72
N ARG A 178 -21.17 -5.89 -5.08
CA ARG A 178 -20.48 -7.08 -4.59
C ARG A 178 -20.26 -6.98 -3.08
N LEU A 179 -20.47 -8.09 -2.35
CA LEU A 179 -20.12 -8.18 -0.94
C LEU A 179 -18.62 -8.00 -0.77
N CYS A 180 -18.23 -7.10 0.14
CA CYS A 180 -16.85 -6.80 0.53
C CYS A 180 -16.50 -7.50 1.85
N GLY A 181 -15.21 -7.79 2.05
CA GLY A 181 -14.69 -8.33 3.30
C GLY A 181 -14.98 -7.45 4.53
N CYS A 182 -15.20 -6.14 4.35
CA CYS A 182 -15.61 -5.23 5.42
C CYS A 182 -17.09 -5.37 5.85
N GLY A 183 -17.85 -6.28 5.26
CA GLY A 183 -19.27 -6.51 5.53
C GLY A 183 -20.24 -5.63 4.72
N ARG A 184 -19.74 -4.60 4.01
CA ARG A 184 -20.56 -3.73 3.16
C ARG A 184 -20.62 -4.25 1.73
N HIS A 185 -21.53 -3.69 0.92
CA HIS A 185 -21.66 -4.02 -0.50
C HIS A 185 -21.22 -2.86 -1.37
N GLY A 186 -20.59 -3.18 -2.52
CA GLY A 186 -20.27 -2.23 -3.57
C GLY A 186 -18.99 -1.41 -3.37
N CYS A 187 -18.12 -1.79 -2.43
CA CYS A 187 -16.83 -1.15 -2.23
C CYS A 187 -15.94 -1.23 -3.49
N LEU A 188 -15.19 -0.18 -3.77
CA LEU A 188 -14.24 -0.10 -4.89
C LEU A 188 -13.31 -1.31 -4.95
N GLU A 189 -12.78 -1.73 -3.82
CA GLU A 189 -11.89 -2.88 -3.68
C GLU A 189 -12.45 -4.15 -4.33
N THR A 190 -13.75 -4.40 -4.23
CA THR A 190 -14.36 -5.63 -4.76
C THR A 190 -14.36 -5.71 -6.29
N TYR A 191 -14.00 -4.61 -6.96
CA TYR A 191 -13.89 -4.51 -8.42
C TYR A 191 -12.46 -4.29 -8.89
N CYS A 192 -11.68 -3.48 -8.16
CA CYS A 192 -10.40 -2.94 -8.63
C CYS A 192 -9.17 -3.54 -7.95
N SER A 193 -9.33 -4.48 -7.01
CA SER A 193 -8.21 -5.26 -6.46
C SER A 193 -7.89 -6.46 -7.34
N ALA A 194 -6.77 -7.14 -7.08
CA ALA A 194 -6.42 -8.40 -7.75
C ALA A 194 -7.50 -9.47 -7.55
N THR A 195 -8.08 -9.57 -6.33
CA THR A 195 -9.21 -10.46 -6.05
C THR A 195 -10.48 -10.02 -6.77
N GLY A 196 -10.68 -8.71 -6.92
CA GLY A 196 -11.78 -8.12 -7.69
C GLY A 196 -11.71 -8.46 -9.17
N VAL A 197 -10.52 -8.38 -9.78
CA VAL A 197 -10.27 -8.77 -11.17
C VAL A 197 -10.54 -10.28 -11.39
N ALA A 198 -10.04 -11.13 -10.50
CA ALA A 198 -10.30 -12.57 -10.55
C ALA A 198 -11.81 -12.89 -10.43
N ARG A 199 -12.52 -12.15 -9.58
CA ARG A 199 -13.98 -12.26 -9.47
C ARG A 199 -14.67 -11.79 -10.74
N SER A 200 -14.23 -10.69 -11.34
CA SER A 200 -14.76 -10.22 -12.64
C SER A 200 -14.56 -11.27 -13.72
N ALA A 201 -13.40 -11.94 -13.77
CA ALA A 201 -13.14 -13.01 -14.72
C ALA A 201 -14.18 -14.12 -14.61
N ARG A 202 -14.47 -14.61 -13.42
CA ARG A 202 -15.51 -15.63 -13.20
C ARG A 202 -16.89 -15.17 -13.64
N GLU A 203 -17.25 -13.91 -13.34
CA GLU A 203 -18.55 -13.35 -13.74
C GLU A 203 -18.67 -13.16 -15.26
N PHE A 204 -17.61 -12.72 -15.94
CA PHE A 204 -17.60 -12.57 -17.40
C PHE A 204 -17.69 -13.91 -18.11
N LEU A 205 -16.92 -14.91 -17.67
CA LEU A 205 -16.96 -16.25 -18.23
C LEU A 205 -18.31 -16.94 -18.06
N THR A 206 -19.03 -16.64 -16.98
CA THR A 206 -20.38 -17.16 -16.76
C THR A 206 -21.42 -16.50 -17.68
N LYS A 207 -21.24 -15.22 -17.99
CA LYS A 207 -22.19 -14.44 -18.81
C LYS A 207 -21.93 -14.53 -20.30
N SER A 208 -20.74 -14.95 -20.73
CA SER A 208 -20.35 -15.06 -22.13
C SER A 208 -20.07 -16.52 -22.52
N THR A 209 -20.39 -16.88 -23.76
CA THR A 209 -20.00 -18.15 -24.38
C THR A 209 -18.82 -18.02 -25.31
N GLU A 210 -18.25 -16.81 -25.45
CA GLU A 210 -17.10 -16.58 -26.32
C GLU A 210 -15.87 -17.40 -25.89
N PRO A 211 -15.01 -17.78 -26.81
CA PRO A 211 -13.75 -18.45 -26.50
C PRO A 211 -12.87 -17.57 -25.63
N SER A 212 -12.20 -18.20 -24.66
CA SER A 212 -11.23 -17.51 -23.81
C SER A 212 -10.22 -18.52 -23.24
N LEU A 213 -8.97 -18.13 -23.17
CA LEU A 213 -7.89 -18.88 -22.53
C LEU A 213 -8.15 -19.13 -21.04
N LEU A 214 -8.95 -18.26 -20.42
CA LEU A 214 -9.31 -18.37 -19.01
C LEU A 214 -10.24 -19.57 -18.72
N ARG A 215 -10.89 -20.15 -19.76
CA ARG A 215 -11.75 -21.33 -19.60
C ARG A 215 -10.97 -22.62 -19.33
N ASP A 216 -9.67 -22.62 -19.66
CA ASP A 216 -8.78 -23.76 -19.41
C ASP A 216 -8.34 -23.83 -17.94
N ILE A 217 -8.66 -22.80 -17.12
CA ILE A 217 -8.31 -22.70 -15.70
C ILE A 217 -9.59 -22.94 -14.88
N PRO A 218 -9.55 -23.81 -13.85
CA PRO A 218 -10.68 -23.92 -12.91
C PRO A 218 -11.06 -22.56 -12.36
N ALA A 219 -12.35 -22.23 -12.37
CA ALA A 219 -12.85 -20.87 -12.09
C ALA A 219 -12.38 -20.33 -10.72
N GLU A 220 -12.31 -21.18 -9.72
CA GLU A 220 -11.83 -20.86 -8.37
C GLU A 220 -10.34 -20.51 -8.32
N ASN A 221 -9.55 -20.98 -9.27
CA ASN A 221 -8.10 -20.81 -9.34
C ASN A 221 -7.66 -19.61 -10.20
N ILE A 222 -8.60 -18.99 -10.94
CA ILE A 222 -8.28 -17.84 -11.80
C ILE A 222 -7.77 -16.68 -10.92
N THR A 223 -6.60 -16.17 -11.27
CA THR A 223 -5.96 -15.01 -10.65
C THR A 223 -5.96 -13.79 -11.58
N SER A 224 -5.69 -12.60 -11.02
CA SER A 224 -5.51 -11.40 -11.85
C SER A 224 -4.33 -11.51 -12.81
N LYS A 225 -3.30 -12.30 -12.44
CA LYS A 225 -2.17 -12.59 -13.31
C LYS A 225 -2.59 -13.40 -14.52
N ASP A 226 -3.43 -14.43 -14.36
CA ASP A 226 -3.94 -15.22 -15.48
C ASP A 226 -4.75 -14.35 -16.45
N VAL A 227 -5.54 -13.40 -15.91
CA VAL A 227 -6.28 -12.43 -16.75
C VAL A 227 -5.30 -11.58 -17.55
N TYR A 228 -4.22 -11.09 -16.94
CA TYR A 228 -3.20 -10.34 -17.64
C TYR A 228 -2.50 -11.17 -18.72
N ASP A 229 -2.07 -12.37 -18.38
CA ASP A 229 -1.38 -13.28 -19.32
C ASP A 229 -2.27 -13.65 -20.52
N ALA A 230 -3.57 -13.79 -20.31
CA ALA A 230 -4.55 -13.99 -21.38
C ALA A 230 -4.76 -12.72 -22.23
N ALA A 231 -4.88 -11.56 -21.61
CA ALA A 231 -5.07 -10.29 -22.29
C ALA A 231 -3.90 -9.97 -23.24
N VAL A 232 -2.65 -10.21 -22.80
CA VAL A 232 -1.43 -10.07 -23.61
C VAL A 232 -1.43 -10.98 -24.82
N LYS A 233 -2.05 -12.18 -24.73
CA LYS A 233 -2.21 -13.12 -25.83
C LYS A 233 -3.38 -12.77 -26.76
N GLY A 234 -4.07 -11.67 -26.53
CA GLY A 234 -5.18 -11.20 -27.36
C GLY A 234 -6.54 -11.75 -26.98
N ASP A 235 -6.68 -12.35 -25.79
CA ASP A 235 -7.96 -12.83 -25.28
C ASP A 235 -8.93 -11.66 -25.06
N LYS A 236 -10.04 -11.66 -25.80
CA LYS A 236 -11.00 -10.55 -25.77
C LYS A 236 -11.68 -10.41 -24.42
N ILE A 237 -12.08 -11.51 -23.79
CA ILE A 237 -12.74 -11.49 -22.48
C ILE A 237 -11.76 -10.90 -21.43
N ALA A 238 -10.50 -11.30 -21.45
CA ALA A 238 -9.49 -10.78 -20.54
C ALA A 238 -9.22 -9.30 -20.75
N GLN A 239 -9.20 -8.80 -21.98
CA GLN A 239 -9.11 -7.39 -22.30
C GLN A 239 -10.34 -6.62 -21.81
N ASP A 240 -11.53 -7.15 -21.99
CA ASP A 240 -12.78 -6.52 -21.52
C ASP A 240 -12.85 -6.45 -19.99
N ILE A 241 -12.24 -7.40 -19.28
CA ILE A 241 -12.12 -7.36 -17.83
C ILE A 241 -11.22 -6.18 -17.38
N PHE A 242 -10.10 -5.95 -18.10
CA PHE A 242 -9.25 -4.80 -17.81
C PHE A 242 -9.94 -3.47 -18.12
N GLU A 243 -10.65 -3.38 -19.25
CA GLU A 243 -11.46 -2.20 -19.59
C GLU A 243 -12.53 -1.94 -18.53
N PHE A 244 -13.26 -2.96 -18.09
CA PHE A 244 -14.24 -2.86 -17.01
C PHE A 244 -13.61 -2.39 -15.70
N THR A 245 -12.50 -3.00 -15.28
CA THR A 245 -11.79 -2.66 -14.05
C THR A 245 -11.26 -1.23 -14.08
N GLY A 246 -10.59 -0.87 -15.19
CA GLY A 246 -10.01 0.46 -15.36
C GLY A 246 -11.06 1.55 -15.43
N THR A 247 -12.19 1.29 -16.08
CA THR A 247 -13.33 2.24 -16.12
C THR A 247 -13.85 2.51 -14.71
N ILE A 248 -14.13 1.47 -13.93
CA ILE A 248 -14.61 1.63 -12.55
C ILE A 248 -13.61 2.39 -11.68
N LEU A 249 -12.33 2.05 -11.80
CA LEU A 249 -11.30 2.74 -11.03
C LEU A 249 -11.20 4.22 -11.45
N GLY A 250 -11.20 4.50 -12.75
CA GLY A 250 -11.13 5.88 -13.26
C GLY A 250 -12.32 6.73 -12.87
N GLU A 251 -13.55 6.18 -12.87
CA GLU A 251 -14.75 6.85 -12.32
C GLU A 251 -14.54 7.26 -10.86
N ALA A 252 -14.08 6.32 -10.02
CA ALA A 252 -13.80 6.59 -8.59
C ALA A 252 -12.67 7.62 -8.41
N LEU A 253 -11.61 7.52 -9.22
CA LEU A 253 -10.50 8.47 -9.17
C LEU A 253 -10.93 9.88 -9.59
N ALA A 254 -11.89 10.03 -10.51
CA ALA A 254 -12.46 11.32 -10.86
C ALA A 254 -13.18 11.98 -9.66
N ASP A 255 -13.87 11.20 -8.83
CA ASP A 255 -14.46 11.68 -7.58
C ASP A 255 -13.38 12.10 -6.57
N PHE A 256 -12.29 11.33 -6.45
CA PHE A 256 -11.19 11.67 -5.56
C PHE A 256 -10.42 12.92 -6.02
N ILE A 257 -10.29 13.13 -7.34
CA ILE A 257 -9.76 14.37 -7.92
C ILE A 257 -10.64 15.57 -7.54
N ALA A 258 -11.96 15.42 -7.63
CA ALA A 258 -12.88 16.47 -7.23
C ALA A 258 -12.81 16.80 -5.74
N PHE A 259 -12.48 15.80 -4.90
CA PHE A 259 -12.36 15.96 -3.45
C PHE A 259 -11.08 16.68 -3.02
N SER A 260 -9.92 16.36 -3.61
CA SER A 260 -8.60 16.81 -3.11
C SER A 260 -7.76 17.59 -4.11
N SER A 261 -8.15 17.64 -5.39
CA SER A 261 -7.39 18.34 -6.47
C SER A 261 -5.89 18.00 -6.49
N PRO A 262 -5.50 16.72 -6.57
CA PRO A 262 -4.11 16.31 -6.45
C PRO A 262 -3.30 16.63 -7.72
N GLU A 263 -1.98 16.84 -7.57
CA GLU A 263 -1.03 16.93 -8.68
C GLU A 263 -0.92 15.61 -9.45
N ALA A 264 -1.00 14.49 -8.70
CA ALA A 264 -0.92 13.16 -9.26
C ALA A 264 -1.72 12.13 -8.45
N ILE A 265 -2.05 11.03 -9.14
CA ILE A 265 -2.45 9.76 -8.53
C ILE A 265 -1.38 8.74 -8.89
N VAL A 266 -0.78 8.11 -7.89
CA VAL A 266 0.27 7.10 -8.06
C VAL A 266 -0.33 5.73 -7.83
N LEU A 267 -0.22 4.83 -8.80
CA LEU A 267 -0.68 3.45 -8.71
C LEU A 267 0.50 2.54 -8.36
N PHE A 268 0.33 1.72 -7.34
CA PHE A 268 1.29 0.72 -6.87
C PHE A 268 0.65 -0.68 -6.84
N GLY A 269 1.49 -1.71 -6.93
CA GLY A 269 1.09 -3.11 -6.77
C GLY A 269 1.00 -3.88 -8.08
N GLY A 270 0.70 -5.18 -7.96
CA GLY A 270 0.77 -6.10 -9.09
C GLY A 270 -0.13 -5.73 -10.26
N LEU A 271 -1.33 -5.19 -9.99
CA LEU A 271 -2.26 -4.80 -11.04
C LEU A 271 -1.79 -3.56 -11.82
N ALA A 272 -1.07 -2.64 -11.18
CA ALA A 272 -0.47 -1.49 -11.85
C ALA A 272 0.56 -1.89 -12.92
N LYS A 273 1.18 -3.08 -12.79
CA LYS A 273 2.11 -3.63 -13.78
C LYS A 273 1.47 -4.09 -15.08
N ALA A 274 0.14 -4.15 -15.15
CA ALA A 274 -0.55 -4.46 -16.39
C ALA A 274 -0.37 -3.36 -17.47
N GLY A 275 0.28 -2.24 -17.13
CA GLY A 275 0.64 -1.19 -18.06
C GLY A 275 -0.58 -0.62 -18.79
N ASP A 276 -0.48 -0.49 -20.10
CA ASP A 276 -1.55 0.10 -20.92
C ASP A 276 -2.91 -0.60 -20.77
N TYR A 277 -2.95 -1.89 -20.44
CA TYR A 277 -4.22 -2.60 -20.22
C TYR A 277 -5.05 -2.00 -19.10
N ILE A 278 -4.40 -1.46 -18.06
CA ILE A 278 -5.11 -0.84 -16.93
C ILE A 278 -5.04 0.69 -16.98
N PHE A 279 -3.90 1.28 -17.36
CA PHE A 279 -3.72 2.74 -17.35
C PHE A 279 -4.58 3.46 -18.38
N LYS A 280 -4.72 2.93 -19.61
CA LYS A 280 -5.54 3.57 -20.65
C LYS A 280 -7.01 3.67 -20.29
N PRO A 281 -7.69 2.59 -19.87
CA PRO A 281 -9.09 2.71 -19.46
C PRO A 281 -9.29 3.56 -18.21
N ILE A 282 -8.34 3.56 -17.25
CA ILE A 282 -8.38 4.47 -16.10
C ILE A 282 -8.33 5.92 -16.58
N GLN A 283 -7.32 6.27 -17.38
CA GLN A 283 -7.13 7.65 -17.86
C GLN A 283 -8.35 8.11 -18.66
N LYS A 284 -8.86 7.26 -19.55
CA LYS A 284 -10.07 7.57 -20.32
C LYS A 284 -11.27 7.86 -19.40
N ALA A 285 -11.50 7.02 -18.40
CA ALA A 285 -12.60 7.20 -17.48
C ALA A 285 -12.43 8.46 -16.60
N ILE A 286 -11.20 8.79 -16.18
CA ILE A 286 -10.90 10.06 -15.51
C ILE A 286 -11.30 11.23 -16.44
N ASP A 287 -10.81 11.26 -17.67
CA ASP A 287 -11.04 12.35 -18.62
C ASP A 287 -12.53 12.55 -18.95
N ASP A 288 -13.28 11.45 -19.00
CA ASP A 288 -14.72 11.46 -19.26
C ASP A 288 -15.56 11.95 -18.06
N ASN A 289 -15.05 11.80 -16.83
CA ASN A 289 -15.84 12.02 -15.60
C ASN A 289 -15.39 13.22 -14.76
N VAL A 290 -14.18 13.74 -14.92
CA VAL A 290 -13.74 14.93 -14.16
C VAL A 290 -14.44 16.20 -14.60
N LEU A 291 -14.63 17.12 -13.68
CA LEU A 291 -15.08 18.49 -14.02
C LEU A 291 -14.07 19.15 -14.95
N ASN A 292 -14.56 20.04 -15.84
CA ASN A 292 -13.71 20.73 -16.82
C ASN A 292 -12.51 21.45 -16.18
N ILE A 293 -12.65 21.92 -14.94
CA ILE A 293 -11.56 22.61 -14.21
C ILE A 293 -10.38 21.68 -13.87
N TYR A 294 -10.56 20.37 -13.90
CA TYR A 294 -9.53 19.38 -13.58
C TYR A 294 -8.93 18.69 -14.82
N LYS A 295 -9.53 18.86 -16.01
CA LYS A 295 -9.08 18.19 -17.22
C LYS A 295 -7.59 18.45 -17.49
N GLY A 296 -6.82 17.37 -17.63
CA GLY A 296 -5.40 17.40 -17.95
C GLY A 296 -4.49 17.94 -16.83
N LYS A 297 -4.99 18.13 -15.61
CA LYS A 297 -4.21 18.68 -14.49
C LYS A 297 -3.60 17.61 -13.59
N THR A 298 -4.34 16.57 -13.27
CA THR A 298 -3.87 15.46 -12.44
C THR A 298 -3.17 14.42 -13.29
N LYS A 299 -1.94 14.05 -12.93
CA LYS A 299 -1.17 13.01 -13.60
C LYS A 299 -1.54 11.65 -13.04
N LEU A 300 -1.65 10.64 -13.89
CA LEU A 300 -1.75 9.24 -13.50
C LEU A 300 -0.36 8.59 -13.66
N LEU A 301 0.26 8.17 -12.57
CA LEU A 301 1.64 7.69 -12.54
C LEU A 301 1.69 6.26 -12.03
N ALA A 302 2.65 5.47 -12.54
CA ALA A 302 3.05 4.23 -11.90
C ALA A 302 4.06 4.52 -10.80
N SER A 303 4.03 3.72 -9.72
CA SER A 303 5.07 3.74 -8.69
C SER A 303 6.46 3.50 -9.30
N GLU A 304 7.46 4.24 -8.81
CA GLU A 304 8.87 4.04 -9.15
C GLU A 304 9.61 3.19 -8.11
N LEU A 305 8.97 2.82 -6.99
CA LEU A 305 9.57 1.95 -6.00
C LEU A 305 9.64 0.52 -6.53
N LYS A 306 10.79 -0.14 -6.37
CA LYS A 306 10.92 -1.56 -6.66
C LYS A 306 10.05 -2.36 -5.68
N GLU A 307 9.23 -3.28 -6.19
CA GLU A 307 8.27 -4.02 -5.38
C GLU A 307 8.94 -4.80 -4.23
N SER A 308 10.14 -5.37 -4.47
CA SER A 308 10.92 -6.06 -3.43
C SER A 308 11.32 -5.16 -2.27
N ASP A 309 11.48 -3.87 -2.53
CA ASP A 309 12.06 -2.90 -1.61
C ASP A 309 11.01 -1.92 -1.09
N ALA A 310 9.90 -1.77 -1.82
CA ALA A 310 8.88 -0.74 -1.60
C ALA A 310 8.30 -0.77 -0.18
N ALA A 311 8.07 -1.95 0.36
CA ALA A 311 7.51 -2.12 1.70
C ALA A 311 8.45 -1.59 2.79
N VAL A 312 9.73 -1.98 2.74
CA VAL A 312 10.76 -1.50 3.67
C VAL A 312 11.03 -0.01 3.46
N LEU A 313 11.10 0.44 2.19
CA LEU A 313 11.31 1.85 1.87
C LEU A 313 10.15 2.71 2.35
N GLY A 314 8.92 2.27 2.11
CA GLY A 314 7.72 2.96 2.57
C GLY A 314 7.69 3.13 4.09
N ALA A 315 7.89 2.04 4.82
CA ALA A 315 7.98 2.09 6.28
C ALA A 315 9.16 2.95 6.75
N SER A 316 10.35 2.80 6.15
CA SER A 316 11.55 3.55 6.55
C SER A 316 11.39 5.06 6.40
N ALA A 317 10.64 5.50 5.38
CA ALA A 317 10.41 6.91 5.14
C ALA A 317 9.72 7.62 6.32
N LEU A 318 8.82 6.91 7.02
CA LEU A 318 8.19 7.38 8.25
C LEU A 318 9.22 7.65 9.37
N GLY A 319 10.30 6.87 9.44
CA GLY A 319 11.38 7.07 10.41
C GLY A 319 12.11 8.40 10.27
N TRP A 320 12.15 8.97 9.05
CA TRP A 320 12.76 10.29 8.82
C TRP A 320 11.93 11.45 9.38
N GLU A 321 10.61 11.28 9.50
CA GLU A 321 9.70 12.29 10.03
C GLU A 321 9.79 12.44 11.55
N LEU A 322 10.36 11.45 12.24
CA LEU A 322 10.52 11.48 13.69
C LEU A 322 11.47 12.59 14.12
N ARG A 323 11.03 13.37 15.08
CA ARG A 323 11.86 14.41 15.68
C ARG A 323 12.86 13.77 16.63
N ASP A 324 14.09 14.29 16.65
CA ASP A 324 15.04 13.91 17.69
C ASP A 324 14.42 14.22 19.06
N THR A 325 14.22 13.21 19.88
CA THR A 325 13.87 13.38 21.29
C THR A 325 15.00 14.15 21.95
N LYS A 326 14.70 15.35 22.46
CA LYS A 326 15.63 16.19 23.20
C LYS A 326 15.99 15.57 24.54
#